data_08f25d4af073ea76c2dca73dcc1f4cdf
#
_entry.id   08f25d4af073ea76c2dca73dcc1f4cdf
#
_cell.length_a   1.000
_cell.length_b   1.000
_cell.length_c   1.000
_cell.angle_alpha   90.00
_cell.angle_beta   90.00
_cell.angle_gamma   90.00
#
_symmetry.space_group_name_H-M   'P 1'
#
loop_
_entity.id
_entity.type
_entity.pdbx_description
1 polymer ?
#
loop_
_entity_poly.entity_id
_entity_poly.type
_entity_poly.pdbx_seq_one_letter_code
_entity_poly.pdbx_strand_id
1 'polypeptide(L)'
;MAEDSKIILNSDDQSLGTIQIAPRVLEIIAGIAASEVDGVSKMYGTFANSVSELLGRSDYRRGVKIANDQDELSIDVDVYVEYGVSVPKVAGLIQERIKQQVALMTNLQVTEVNVHVKGIVAAAEDQAVDPDDIFGEKKDDEEAGDHE
;
A
#
# COMPACT_ATOMS: atom_id res chain seq x y z
N MET A 1 -13.28 -14.60 16.76
CA MET A 1 -12.96 -14.57 15.36
C MET A 1 -12.80 -13.16 14.87
N ALA A 2 -11.84 -12.97 14.00
CA ALA A 2 -11.54 -11.62 13.51
C ALA A 2 -12.72 -11.00 12.80
N GLU A 3 -13.49 -11.82 12.13
CA GLU A 3 -14.60 -11.29 11.37
C GLU A 3 -15.68 -10.72 12.26
N ASP A 4 -15.65 -11.04 13.53
CA ASP A 4 -16.63 -10.50 14.43
C ASP A 4 -16.32 -9.09 14.87
N SER A 5 -15.15 -8.60 14.52
CA SER A 5 -14.72 -7.29 14.98
C SER A 5 -15.20 -6.20 14.02
N LYS A 6 -16.48 -6.18 13.78
CA LYS A 6 -17.03 -5.13 12.93
C LYS A 6 -17.04 -3.82 13.67
N ILE A 7 -16.78 -2.77 12.92
CA ILE A 7 -16.68 -1.43 13.48
C ILE A 7 -17.96 -0.71 13.14
N ILE A 8 -18.57 -0.12 14.16
CA ILE A 8 -19.81 0.59 13.97
C ILE A 8 -19.49 2.06 13.69
N LEU A 9 -20.04 2.55 12.59
CA LEU A 9 -19.87 3.94 12.24
C LEU A 9 -20.99 4.74 12.88
N ASN A 10 -20.62 5.89 13.40
CA ASN A 10 -21.61 6.80 13.98
C ASN A 10 -22.38 7.46 12.87
N SER A 11 -23.68 7.45 12.99
CA SER A 11 -24.54 8.18 12.09
C SER A 11 -25.32 9.20 12.88
N ASP A 12 -25.69 10.26 12.21
CA ASP A 12 -26.42 11.32 12.88
C ASP A 12 -27.81 10.87 13.28
N ASP A 13 -28.38 9.95 12.54
CA ASP A 13 -29.75 9.52 12.79
C ASP A 13 -29.76 8.03 13.09
N GLN A 14 -29.76 7.71 14.37
CA GLN A 14 -29.74 6.31 14.77
C GLN A 14 -31.07 5.63 14.57
N SER A 15 -32.11 6.39 14.31
CA SER A 15 -33.41 5.79 14.07
C SER A 15 -33.47 5.00 12.79
N LEU A 16 -32.53 5.23 11.91
CA LEU A 16 -32.47 4.51 10.63
C LEU A 16 -31.76 3.17 10.74
N GLY A 17 -31.13 2.87 11.88
CA GLY A 17 -30.41 1.63 12.06
C GLY A 17 -28.93 1.89 12.27
N THR A 18 -28.11 0.85 12.08
CA THR A 18 -26.68 0.95 12.31
C THR A 18 -25.93 0.76 11.00
N ILE A 19 -24.76 1.38 10.93
CA ILE A 19 -23.86 1.20 9.81
C ILE A 19 -22.62 0.51 10.35
N GLN A 20 -22.26 -0.60 9.75
CA GLN A 20 -21.09 -1.37 10.17
C GLN A 20 -20.13 -1.52 9.02
N ILE A 21 -18.85 -1.55 9.36
CA ILE A 21 -17.82 -1.69 8.37
C ILE A 21 -16.87 -2.81 8.83
N ALA A 22 -16.50 -3.67 7.88
CA ALA A 22 -15.58 -4.75 8.19
C ALA A 22 -14.17 -4.18 8.29
N PRO A 23 -13.33 -4.72 9.22
CA PRO A 23 -11.96 -4.20 9.32
C PRO A 23 -11.17 -4.29 8.03
N ARG A 24 -11.44 -5.27 7.19
CA ARG A 24 -10.69 -5.38 5.93
C ARG A 24 -10.94 -4.20 5.01
N VAL A 25 -12.08 -3.52 5.16
CA VAL A 25 -12.32 -2.32 4.38
C VAL A 25 -11.34 -1.23 4.78
N LEU A 26 -11.06 -1.11 6.07
CA LEU A 26 -10.06 -0.16 6.53
C LEU A 26 -8.67 -0.56 6.06
N GLU A 27 -8.39 -1.86 6.02
CA GLU A 27 -7.11 -2.32 5.50
C GLU A 27 -6.92 -1.90 4.05
N ILE A 28 -7.96 -2.01 3.25
CA ILE A 28 -7.91 -1.63 1.85
C ILE A 28 -7.71 -0.13 1.73
N ILE A 29 -8.46 0.65 2.49
CA ILE A 29 -8.34 2.11 2.43
C ILE A 29 -6.93 2.53 2.80
N ALA A 30 -6.41 1.97 3.90
CA ALA A 30 -5.07 2.32 4.35
C ALA A 30 -4.01 1.88 3.34
N GLY A 31 -4.18 0.69 2.77
CA GLY A 31 -3.21 0.18 1.81
C GLY A 31 -3.14 1.04 0.56
N ILE A 32 -4.28 1.42 0.04
CA ILE A 32 -4.29 2.28 -1.14
C ILE A 32 -3.72 3.65 -0.81
N ALA A 33 -4.11 4.21 0.33
CA ALA A 33 -3.61 5.52 0.71
C ALA A 33 -2.10 5.52 0.85
N ALA A 34 -1.56 4.48 1.49
CA ALA A 34 -0.12 4.38 1.67
C ALA A 34 0.60 4.21 0.33
N SER A 35 0.03 3.40 -0.55
CA SER A 35 0.69 3.11 -1.82
C SER A 35 0.73 4.32 -2.74
N GLU A 36 -0.12 5.30 -2.52
CA GLU A 36 -0.16 6.48 -3.35
C GLU A 36 0.83 7.56 -2.92
N VAL A 37 1.48 7.38 -1.79
CA VAL A 37 2.43 8.37 -1.30
C VAL A 37 3.71 8.30 -2.14
N ASP A 38 4.17 9.47 -2.57
CA ASP A 38 5.43 9.53 -3.32
C ASP A 38 6.57 9.01 -2.45
N GLY A 39 7.37 8.14 -3.03
CA GLY A 39 8.47 7.53 -2.30
C GLY A 39 8.19 6.14 -1.83
N VAL A 40 6.94 5.71 -1.85
CA VAL A 40 6.57 4.35 -1.51
C VAL A 40 6.69 3.51 -2.78
N SER A 41 7.53 2.48 -2.71
CA SER A 41 7.71 1.61 -3.87
C SER A 41 6.56 0.62 -3.97
N LYS A 42 6.27 -0.04 -2.86
CA LYS A 42 5.18 -1.00 -2.84
C LYS A 42 4.89 -1.37 -1.40
N MET A 43 3.76 -2.01 -1.19
CA MET A 43 3.42 -2.55 0.12
C MET A 43 4.14 -3.87 0.32
N TYR A 44 4.47 -4.15 1.58
CA TYR A 44 5.13 -5.39 1.91
C TYR A 44 4.22 -6.56 1.58
N GLY A 45 4.78 -7.58 0.97
CA GLY A 45 4.03 -8.77 0.65
C GLY A 45 3.26 -8.74 -0.65
N THR A 46 3.39 -7.65 -1.41
CA THR A 46 2.63 -7.54 -2.66
C THR A 46 3.43 -7.94 -3.88
N PHE A 47 4.67 -8.40 -3.70
CA PHE A 47 5.47 -8.74 -4.86
C PHE A 47 5.31 -10.21 -5.18
N ALA A 48 5.78 -10.58 -6.32
CA ALA A 48 5.93 -11.97 -6.74
C ALA A 48 4.62 -12.70 -6.96
N ASN A 49 3.52 -12.04 -6.91
CA ASN A 49 2.27 -12.70 -7.17
C ASN A 49 1.72 -12.25 -8.49
N SER A 50 2.51 -12.51 -9.50
CA SER A 50 2.10 -12.15 -10.83
C SER A 50 0.82 -12.85 -11.23
N VAL A 51 0.56 -14.01 -10.64
CA VAL A 51 -0.67 -14.70 -10.95
C VAL A 51 -1.87 -13.89 -10.51
N SER A 52 -1.78 -13.33 -9.29
CA SER A 52 -2.88 -12.50 -8.80
C SER A 52 -3.07 -11.27 -9.68
N GLU A 53 -1.97 -10.69 -10.11
CA GLU A 53 -2.07 -9.52 -10.96
C GLU A 53 -2.64 -9.86 -12.33
N LEU A 54 -2.29 -11.02 -12.84
CA LEU A 54 -2.85 -11.44 -14.11
C LEU A 54 -4.35 -11.62 -14.04
N LEU A 55 -4.84 -12.00 -12.88
CA LEU A 55 -6.27 -12.12 -12.68
C LEU A 55 -6.95 -10.80 -12.37
N GLY A 56 -6.19 -9.72 -12.39
CA GLY A 56 -6.77 -8.42 -12.13
C GLY A 56 -7.05 -8.13 -10.68
N ARG A 57 -6.42 -8.84 -9.79
CA ARG A 57 -6.64 -8.65 -8.36
C ARG A 57 -5.42 -8.03 -7.72
N SER A 58 -5.62 -6.89 -7.13
CA SER A 58 -4.59 -6.25 -6.32
C SER A 58 -5.02 -6.40 -4.88
N ASP A 59 -4.15 -6.95 -4.07
CA ASP A 59 -4.48 -7.16 -2.67
C ASP A 59 -3.89 -6.00 -1.87
N TYR A 60 -4.66 -4.95 -1.72
CA TYR A 60 -4.20 -3.76 -1.00
C TYR A 60 -4.17 -3.97 0.51
N ARG A 61 -4.69 -5.10 0.98
CA ARG A 61 -4.65 -5.36 2.41
C ARG A 61 -3.29 -5.88 2.88
N ARG A 62 -2.47 -6.33 1.95
CA ARG A 62 -1.18 -6.90 2.33
C ARG A 62 -0.31 -5.82 2.95
N GLY A 63 0.30 -6.18 4.06
CA GLY A 63 1.13 -5.24 4.78
C GLY A 63 0.38 -4.29 5.67
N VAL A 64 -0.92 -4.45 5.82
CA VAL A 64 -1.73 -3.58 6.66
C VAL A 64 -2.39 -4.40 7.75
N LYS A 65 -2.32 -3.91 8.97
CA LYS A 65 -2.99 -4.55 10.10
C LYS A 65 -3.78 -3.50 10.86
N ILE A 66 -4.98 -3.86 11.22
CA ILE A 66 -5.88 -2.96 11.93
C ILE A 66 -6.10 -3.50 13.34
N ALA A 67 -5.98 -2.65 14.31
CA ALA A 67 -6.31 -2.97 15.70
C ALA A 67 -7.33 -1.99 16.18
N ASN A 68 -8.45 -2.52 16.65
CA ASN A 68 -9.54 -1.69 17.16
C ASN A 68 -9.81 -2.13 18.59
N ASP A 69 -9.36 -1.34 19.55
CA ASP A 69 -9.44 -1.70 20.96
C ASP A 69 -10.05 -0.54 21.72
N GLN A 70 -11.24 -0.77 22.26
CA GLN A 70 -11.89 0.21 23.13
C GLN A 70 -11.97 1.59 22.48
N ASP A 71 -12.47 1.64 21.26
CA ASP A 71 -12.62 2.87 20.50
C ASP A 71 -11.32 3.49 20.05
N GLU A 72 -10.21 2.80 20.23
CA GLU A 72 -8.94 3.25 19.72
C GLU A 72 -8.59 2.44 18.48
N LEU A 73 -8.47 3.13 17.39
CA LEU A 73 -8.19 2.51 16.11
C LEU A 73 -6.75 2.79 15.72
N SER A 74 -5.95 1.76 15.64
CA SER A 74 -4.57 1.90 15.20
C SER A 74 -4.35 1.07 13.95
N ILE A 75 -3.45 1.56 13.10
CA ILE A 75 -3.17 0.93 11.83
C ILE A 75 -1.66 0.77 11.70
N ASP A 76 -1.23 -0.45 11.41
CA ASP A 76 0.17 -0.74 11.15
C ASP A 76 0.32 -1.02 9.67
N VAL A 77 1.31 -0.39 9.04
CA VAL A 77 1.58 -0.62 7.63
C VAL A 77 3.04 -0.96 7.44
N ASP A 78 3.30 -1.95 6.60
CA ASP A 78 4.63 -2.37 6.23
C ASP A 78 4.84 -2.00 4.77
N VAL A 79 5.91 -1.25 4.49
CA VAL A 79 6.11 -0.71 3.14
C VAL A 79 7.57 -0.88 2.73
N TYR A 80 7.78 -0.85 1.43
CA TYR A 80 9.09 -0.65 0.83
C TYR A 80 9.14 0.77 0.28
N VAL A 81 10.26 1.44 0.48
CA VAL A 81 10.43 2.80 -0.03
C VAL A 81 11.51 2.81 -1.10
N GLU A 82 11.51 3.86 -1.89
CA GLU A 82 12.49 4.02 -2.95
C GLU A 82 13.80 4.53 -2.38
N TYR A 83 14.88 4.07 -2.98
CA TYR A 83 16.20 4.53 -2.59
C TYR A 83 16.33 6.01 -2.91
N GLY A 84 16.88 6.76 -1.98
CA GLY A 84 17.12 8.17 -2.19
C GLY A 84 16.10 9.09 -1.56
N VAL A 85 15.00 8.54 -1.05
CA VAL A 85 14.00 9.37 -0.39
C VAL A 85 14.30 9.48 1.10
N SER A 86 13.72 10.49 1.70
CA SER A 86 13.83 10.65 3.16
C SER A 86 12.80 9.74 3.81
N VAL A 87 13.27 8.70 4.49
CA VAL A 87 12.38 7.74 5.13
C VAL A 87 11.43 8.41 6.12
N PRO A 88 11.92 9.25 7.04
CA PRO A 88 10.98 9.89 7.98
C PRO A 88 9.94 10.76 7.29
N LYS A 89 10.34 11.42 6.21
CA LYS A 89 9.39 12.27 5.50
C LYS A 89 8.32 11.45 4.81
N VAL A 90 8.72 10.38 4.13
CA VAL A 90 7.76 9.50 3.48
C VAL A 90 6.84 8.87 4.52
N ALA A 91 7.41 8.39 5.63
CA ALA A 91 6.61 7.79 6.68
C ALA A 91 5.59 8.77 7.24
N GLY A 92 6.00 10.02 7.44
CA GLY A 92 5.08 11.03 7.92
C GLY A 92 3.93 11.28 6.95
N LEU A 93 4.24 11.28 5.66
CA LEU A 93 3.20 11.44 4.66
C LEU A 93 2.24 10.26 4.66
N ILE A 94 2.76 9.06 4.87
CA ILE A 94 1.90 7.89 4.96
C ILE A 94 0.95 8.03 6.13
N GLN A 95 1.47 8.45 7.27
CA GLN A 95 0.63 8.63 8.46
C GLN A 95 -0.50 9.63 8.20
N GLU A 96 -0.16 10.76 7.60
CA GLU A 96 -1.16 11.77 7.32
C GLU A 96 -2.19 11.27 6.31
N ARG A 97 -1.71 10.63 5.26
CA ARG A 97 -2.59 10.21 4.18
C ARG A 97 -3.59 9.18 4.67
N ILE A 98 -3.12 8.23 5.47
CA ILE A 98 -4.01 7.20 5.99
C ILE A 98 -5.06 7.82 6.90
N LYS A 99 -4.65 8.70 7.81
CA LYS A 99 -5.60 9.32 8.71
C LYS A 99 -6.63 10.13 7.95
N GLN A 100 -6.20 10.88 6.96
CA GLN A 100 -7.11 11.70 6.18
C GLN A 100 -8.10 10.84 5.41
N GLN A 101 -7.61 9.79 4.79
CA GLN A 101 -8.47 8.99 3.93
C GLN A 101 -9.48 8.19 4.74
N VAL A 102 -9.05 7.64 5.86
CA VAL A 102 -9.96 6.91 6.73
C VAL A 102 -11.04 7.84 7.27
N ALA A 103 -10.65 9.03 7.73
CA ALA A 103 -11.62 9.98 8.25
C ALA A 103 -12.60 10.42 7.17
N LEU A 104 -12.08 10.64 5.96
CA LEU A 104 -12.92 11.11 4.87
C LEU A 104 -13.97 10.06 4.48
N MET A 105 -13.58 8.81 4.43
CA MET A 105 -14.45 7.78 3.93
C MET A 105 -15.33 7.15 4.99
N THR A 106 -14.92 7.20 6.24
CA THR A 106 -15.64 6.47 7.29
C THR A 106 -16.00 7.32 8.50
N ASN A 107 -15.50 8.53 8.59
CA ASN A 107 -15.64 9.38 9.78
C ASN A 107 -14.99 8.80 11.02
N LEU A 108 -14.22 7.75 10.88
CA LEU A 108 -13.50 7.18 12.01
C LEU A 108 -12.21 7.93 12.22
N GLN A 109 -11.82 8.01 13.49
CA GLN A 109 -10.58 8.67 13.83
C GLN A 109 -9.53 7.64 14.18
N VAL A 110 -8.41 7.67 13.45
CA VAL A 110 -7.31 6.77 13.71
C VAL A 110 -6.43 7.40 14.77
N THR A 111 -6.22 6.69 15.87
CA THR A 111 -5.40 7.24 16.95
C THR A 111 -3.93 7.20 16.63
N GLU A 112 -3.48 6.15 15.93
CA GLU A 112 -2.08 6.10 15.56
C GLU A 112 -1.91 5.27 14.30
N VAL A 113 -0.90 5.65 13.51
CA VAL A 113 -0.49 4.91 12.34
C VAL A 113 1.00 4.59 12.52
N ASN A 114 1.32 3.32 12.55
CA ASN A 114 2.70 2.87 12.71
C ASN A 114 3.21 2.40 11.36
N VAL A 115 4.28 3.01 10.89
CA VAL A 115 4.85 2.71 9.60
C VAL A 115 6.14 1.93 9.81
N HIS A 116 6.21 0.76 9.21
CA HIS A 116 7.39 -0.09 9.27
C HIS A 116 7.99 -0.18 7.89
N VAL A 117 9.17 0.38 7.73
CA VAL A 117 9.87 0.32 6.46
C VAL A 117 10.65 -0.97 6.43
N LYS A 118 10.22 -1.90 5.58
CA LYS A 118 10.81 -3.23 5.52
C LYS A 118 11.98 -3.33 4.58
N GLY A 119 12.13 -2.39 3.69
CA GLY A 119 13.24 -2.43 2.77
C GLY A 119 13.24 -1.24 1.85
N ILE A 120 14.30 -1.14 1.07
CA ILE A 120 14.49 -0.05 0.13
C ILE A 120 14.70 -0.66 -1.24
N VAL A 121 14.03 -0.10 -2.23
CA VAL A 121 14.10 -0.59 -3.60
C VAL A 121 14.79 0.47 -4.44
N ALA A 122 15.85 0.06 -5.13
CA ALA A 122 16.56 0.98 -6.00
C ALA A 122 15.83 1.06 -7.33
N ALA A 123 15.64 2.28 -7.81
CA ALA A 123 14.94 2.47 -9.07
C ALA A 123 15.67 1.80 -10.22
N ALA A 124 16.99 1.77 -10.17
CA ALA A 124 17.77 1.15 -11.23
C ALA A 124 17.49 -0.35 -11.31
N GLU A 125 17.23 -0.98 -10.18
CA GLU A 125 16.94 -2.40 -10.20
C GLU A 125 15.63 -2.68 -10.90
N ASP A 126 14.66 -1.83 -10.68
CA ASP A 126 13.40 -2.00 -11.37
C ASP A 126 13.58 -1.95 -12.88
N GLN A 127 14.40 -1.03 -13.33
CA GLN A 127 14.67 -0.92 -14.76
C GLN A 127 15.46 -2.10 -15.28
N ALA A 128 16.36 -2.58 -14.46
CA ALA A 128 17.23 -3.68 -14.91
C ALA A 128 16.49 -5.00 -15.01
N VAL A 129 15.34 -5.08 -14.40
CA VAL A 129 14.61 -6.34 -14.37
C VAL A 129 13.95 -6.65 -15.72
N ASP A 130 13.88 -5.70 -16.61
CA ASP A 130 13.24 -5.93 -17.90
C ASP A 130 14.20 -6.68 -18.84
N PRO A 131 14.07 -7.99 -18.96
CA PRO A 131 14.98 -8.75 -19.82
C PRO A 131 14.80 -8.43 -21.30
N ASP A 132 13.59 -8.08 -21.68
CA ASP A 132 13.37 -7.78 -23.08
C ASP A 132 14.13 -6.56 -23.52
N ASP A 133 14.18 -5.57 -22.67
CA ASP A 133 14.89 -4.34 -22.99
C ASP A 133 16.38 -4.59 -23.14
N ILE A 134 16.94 -5.39 -22.25
CA ILE A 134 18.37 -5.66 -22.29
C ILE A 134 18.73 -6.44 -23.54
N PHE A 135 17.97 -7.45 -23.88
CA PHE A 135 18.27 -8.27 -25.04
C PHE A 135 18.09 -7.49 -26.33
N GLY A 136 17.10 -6.63 -26.37
CA GLY A 136 16.88 -5.83 -27.55
C GLY A 136 18.04 -4.94 -27.88
N GLU A 137 18.58 -4.31 -26.84
CA GLU A 137 19.71 -3.43 -27.05
C GLU A 137 20.94 -4.17 -27.57
N LYS A 138 21.17 -5.34 -27.01
CA LYS A 138 22.31 -6.08 -27.43
C LYS A 138 22.20 -6.52 -28.87
N LYS A 139 21.03 -6.91 -29.27
CA LYS A 139 20.85 -7.33 -30.64
C LYS A 139 21.12 -6.21 -31.62
N ASP A 140 20.61 -5.06 -31.29
CA ASP A 140 20.82 -3.93 -32.18
C ASP A 140 22.28 -3.61 -32.32
N ASP A 141 22.99 -3.64 -31.23
CA ASP A 141 24.41 -3.33 -31.29
C ASP A 141 25.17 -4.33 -32.13
N GLU A 142 24.86 -5.60 -31.98
CA GLU A 142 25.57 -6.61 -32.70
C GLU A 142 25.28 -6.53 -34.19
N GLU A 143 24.04 -6.28 -34.52
CA GLU A 143 23.73 -6.18 -35.93
C GLU A 143 24.44 -5.01 -36.57
N ALA A 144 24.47 -3.90 -35.88
CA ALA A 144 25.16 -2.76 -36.44
C ALA A 144 26.62 -3.06 -36.64
N GLY A 145 27.21 -3.80 -35.72
CA GLY A 145 28.63 -4.13 -35.87
C GLY A 145 28.89 -5.07 -36.98
N ASP A 146 27.97 -5.91 -37.32
CA ASP A 146 28.21 -6.91 -38.34
C ASP A 146 28.19 -6.36 -39.73
N HIS A 147 27.59 -5.24 -39.92
CA HIS A 147 27.34 -4.77 -41.23
C HIS A 147 28.49 -4.02 -41.81
N GLU A 148 29.58 -4.03 -41.25
CA GLU A 148 30.64 -3.34 -41.86
C GLU A 148 31.46 -4.14 -42.71
#